data_3bd83a3821dec9f8af19594a368baae0
#
_entry.id   3bd83a3821dec9f8af19594a368baae0
#
_cell.length_a   1.000
_cell.length_b   1.000
_cell.length_c   1.000
_cell.angle_alpha   90.00
_cell.angle_beta   90.00
_cell.angle_gamma   90.00
#
_symmetry.space_group_name_H-M   'P 1'
#
loop_
_entity.id
_entity.type
_entity.pdbx_description
1 polymer ?
#
loop_
_entity_poly.entity_id
_entity_poly.type
_entity_poly.pdbx_seq_one_letter_code
_entity_poly.pdbx_strand_id
1 'polypeptide(L)'
;MNEHGHLADFLQARRSQLRPQDVGLETYGERRRVPGLRREELAMLAGISAPYYTRLEQGQSRNASREVLDAVASALRLDESERAHLHTLARAPRRSRAAGRPPVERVTPAMSALLAAVEGTPAVVLGRRSDVLAWNRPGHGLFAGHLDRDSPDDPGRRPNMARLVFLDAHTRDLYTDWPAKARAVVGNLRLTAGRFPNDPLLAGLIGELTMRSTEFATMWADHRILACDVADYEMRHPLVGTLAVTQQTLQSPQGSGPSLVVATAAPGSPSATALTLLAHTTAPRKSTQPRPGAATRTS
;
A
#
# COMPACT_ATOMS: atom_id res chain seq x y z
N MET A 1 -6.26 -0.94 -21.60
CA MET A 1 -6.41 -2.10 -20.69
C MET A 1 -7.86 -2.05 -20.23
N ASN A 2 -8.67 -3.08 -20.54
CA ASN A 2 -10.12 -3.03 -20.35
C ASN A 2 -10.47 -3.11 -18.85
N GLU A 3 -11.34 -2.21 -18.38
CA GLU A 3 -11.85 -2.15 -16.99
C GLU A 3 -12.45 -3.46 -16.48
N HIS A 4 -12.88 -4.35 -17.38
CA HIS A 4 -13.44 -5.67 -17.11
C HIS A 4 -12.37 -6.73 -16.80
N GLY A 5 -11.09 -6.42 -17.08
CA GLY A 5 -9.98 -7.32 -16.82
C GLY A 5 -9.72 -7.50 -15.32
N HIS A 6 -9.84 -6.46 -14.50
CA HIS A 6 -9.43 -6.53 -13.10
C HIS A 6 -10.27 -7.48 -12.24
N LEU A 7 -11.62 -7.49 -12.41
CA LEU A 7 -12.49 -8.45 -11.72
C LEU A 7 -12.24 -9.88 -12.21
N ALA A 8 -12.13 -10.03 -13.54
CA ALA A 8 -11.88 -11.33 -14.17
C ALA A 8 -10.53 -11.91 -13.71
N ASP A 9 -9.47 -11.10 -13.79
CA ASP A 9 -8.12 -11.48 -13.38
C ASP A 9 -8.06 -11.85 -11.89
N PHE A 10 -8.72 -11.07 -11.04
CA PHE A 10 -8.80 -11.34 -9.60
C PHE A 10 -9.49 -12.66 -9.29
N LEU A 11 -10.70 -12.89 -9.85
CA LEU A 11 -11.46 -14.12 -9.63
C LEU A 11 -10.71 -15.36 -10.15
N GLN A 12 -10.14 -15.26 -11.35
CA GLN A 12 -9.36 -16.34 -11.94
C GLN A 12 -8.14 -16.70 -11.11
N ALA A 13 -7.38 -15.69 -10.66
CA ALA A 13 -6.20 -15.89 -9.86
C ALA A 13 -6.53 -16.53 -8.52
N ARG A 14 -7.54 -16.01 -7.79
CA ARG A 14 -7.94 -16.57 -6.49
C ARG A 14 -8.45 -18.01 -6.62
N ARG A 15 -9.24 -18.32 -7.65
CA ARG A 15 -9.71 -19.68 -7.92
C ARG A 15 -8.55 -20.64 -8.26
N SER A 16 -7.56 -20.18 -9.02
CA SER A 16 -6.41 -21.02 -9.39
C SER A 16 -5.48 -21.35 -8.22
N GLN A 17 -5.48 -20.54 -7.17
CA GLN A 17 -4.67 -20.72 -5.96
C GLN A 17 -5.29 -21.70 -4.95
N LEU A 18 -6.62 -21.87 -4.96
CA LEU A 18 -7.32 -22.77 -4.05
C LEU A 18 -7.29 -24.20 -4.57
N ARG A 19 -6.80 -25.11 -3.73
CA ARG A 19 -6.87 -26.56 -4.02
C ARG A 19 -8.22 -27.11 -3.58
N PRO A 20 -8.78 -28.15 -4.24
CA PRO A 20 -10.02 -28.78 -3.81
C PRO A 20 -10.02 -29.24 -2.36
N GLN A 21 -8.89 -29.75 -1.90
CA GLN A 21 -8.68 -30.18 -0.51
C GLN A 21 -8.85 -29.04 0.49
N ASP A 22 -8.45 -27.81 0.11
CA ASP A 22 -8.56 -26.62 0.96
C ASP A 22 -10.03 -26.24 1.23
N VAL A 23 -10.95 -26.70 0.38
CA VAL A 23 -12.40 -26.41 0.46
C VAL A 23 -13.26 -27.66 0.72
N GLY A 24 -12.62 -28.77 1.12
CA GLY A 24 -13.32 -30.01 1.49
C GLY A 24 -13.88 -30.81 0.30
N LEU A 25 -13.37 -30.56 -0.91
CA LEU A 25 -13.73 -31.34 -2.08
C LEU A 25 -12.80 -32.55 -2.24
N GLU A 26 -13.37 -33.76 -2.21
CA GLU A 26 -12.64 -34.99 -2.49
C GLU A 26 -12.36 -35.11 -3.99
N THR A 27 -11.09 -35.34 -4.35
CA THR A 27 -10.70 -35.59 -5.74
C THR A 27 -10.53 -37.06 -5.96
N TYR A 28 -11.55 -37.71 -6.54
CA TYR A 28 -11.43 -39.09 -6.97
C TYR A 28 -10.76 -39.17 -8.36
N GLY A 29 -9.56 -39.73 -8.40
CA GLY A 29 -8.96 -40.47 -9.53
C GLY A 29 -8.74 -39.76 -10.87
N GLU A 30 -9.20 -38.57 -11.12
CA GLU A 30 -9.04 -37.89 -12.41
C GLU A 30 -7.73 -37.11 -12.49
N ARG A 31 -6.97 -37.30 -13.58
CA ARG A 31 -5.81 -36.51 -13.93
C ARG A 31 -6.22 -35.05 -14.16
N ARG A 32 -6.08 -34.21 -13.13
CA ARG A 32 -6.42 -32.79 -13.21
C ARG A 32 -5.49 -32.05 -14.17
N ARG A 33 -6.06 -31.31 -15.12
CA ARG A 33 -5.30 -30.43 -16.02
C ARG A 33 -4.91 -29.09 -15.36
N VAL A 34 -5.58 -28.70 -14.26
CA VAL A 34 -5.32 -27.47 -13.50
C VAL A 34 -5.20 -27.79 -12.00
N PRO A 35 -4.20 -27.25 -11.31
CA PRO A 35 -4.00 -27.52 -9.88
C PRO A 35 -5.06 -26.87 -8.98
N GLY A 36 -5.70 -25.79 -9.41
CA GLY A 36 -6.72 -25.06 -8.67
C GLY A 36 -8.14 -25.58 -8.85
N LEU A 37 -9.13 -24.88 -8.25
CA LEU A 37 -10.54 -25.19 -8.41
C LEU A 37 -11.00 -25.02 -9.86
N ARG A 38 -11.88 -25.93 -10.33
CA ARG A 38 -12.60 -25.77 -11.58
C ARG A 38 -13.72 -24.72 -11.40
N ARG A 39 -14.18 -24.09 -12.48
CA ARG A 39 -15.28 -23.12 -12.44
C ARG A 39 -16.56 -23.72 -11.89
N GLU A 40 -16.86 -24.96 -12.27
CA GLU A 40 -18.02 -25.71 -11.81
C GLU A 40 -17.94 -25.99 -10.30
N GLU A 41 -16.76 -26.34 -9.79
CA GLU A 41 -16.52 -26.60 -8.37
C GLU A 41 -16.75 -25.34 -7.54
N LEU A 42 -16.20 -24.19 -7.98
CA LEU A 42 -16.42 -22.93 -7.29
C LEU A 42 -17.89 -22.48 -7.36
N ALA A 43 -18.52 -22.62 -8.51
CA ALA A 43 -19.94 -22.28 -8.68
C ALA A 43 -20.82 -23.09 -7.73
N MET A 44 -20.54 -24.37 -7.60
CA MET A 44 -21.24 -25.29 -6.66
C MET A 44 -21.02 -24.81 -5.20
N LEU A 45 -19.79 -24.51 -4.80
CA LEU A 45 -19.47 -24.02 -3.45
C LEU A 45 -20.15 -22.67 -3.15
N ALA A 46 -20.27 -21.81 -4.15
CA ALA A 46 -20.93 -20.51 -4.04
C ALA A 46 -22.47 -20.58 -4.17
N GLY A 47 -23.04 -21.75 -4.45
CA GLY A 47 -24.48 -21.90 -4.64
C GLY A 47 -25.04 -21.16 -5.87
N ILE A 48 -24.22 -20.98 -6.92
CA ILE A 48 -24.60 -20.29 -8.15
C ILE A 48 -24.41 -21.20 -9.36
N SER A 49 -25.04 -20.89 -10.50
CA SER A 49 -24.86 -21.69 -11.70
C SER A 49 -23.46 -21.52 -12.31
N ALA A 50 -22.85 -22.59 -12.84
CA ALA A 50 -21.56 -22.56 -13.50
C ALA A 50 -21.51 -21.58 -14.70
N PRO A 51 -22.55 -21.46 -15.54
CA PRO A 51 -22.59 -20.44 -16.59
C PRO A 51 -22.61 -19.01 -16.03
N TYR A 52 -23.27 -18.78 -14.88
CA TYR A 52 -23.27 -17.46 -14.26
C TYR A 52 -21.89 -17.09 -13.72
N TYR A 53 -21.23 -18.01 -13.00
CA TYR A 53 -19.87 -17.79 -12.54
C TYR A 53 -18.89 -17.55 -13.70
N THR A 54 -19.02 -18.33 -14.79
CA THR A 54 -18.19 -18.16 -15.98
C THR A 54 -18.32 -16.75 -16.57
N ARG A 55 -19.55 -16.23 -16.68
CA ARG A 55 -19.79 -14.84 -17.15
C ARG A 55 -19.21 -13.80 -16.18
N LEU A 56 -19.31 -14.06 -14.87
CA LEU A 56 -18.73 -13.18 -13.84
C LEU A 56 -17.20 -13.15 -13.96
N GLU A 57 -16.56 -14.32 -14.07
CA GLU A 57 -15.11 -14.45 -14.23
C GLU A 57 -14.61 -13.89 -15.59
N GLN A 58 -15.45 -13.84 -16.60
CA GLN A 58 -15.14 -13.21 -17.90
C GLN A 58 -15.43 -11.70 -17.94
N GLY A 59 -15.87 -11.11 -16.83
CA GLY A 59 -16.24 -9.69 -16.75
C GLY A 59 -17.51 -9.34 -17.54
N GLN A 60 -18.32 -10.33 -17.94
CA GLN A 60 -19.55 -10.13 -18.73
C GLN A 60 -20.78 -9.86 -17.86
N SER A 61 -20.71 -10.10 -16.55
CA SER A 61 -21.80 -9.87 -15.60
C SER A 61 -21.55 -8.54 -14.86
N ARG A 62 -22.28 -7.48 -15.26
CA ARG A 62 -22.10 -6.11 -14.75
C ARG A 62 -22.82 -5.80 -13.44
N ASN A 63 -23.72 -6.68 -12.98
CA ASN A 63 -24.60 -6.44 -11.83
C ASN A 63 -24.74 -7.70 -10.97
N ALA A 64 -23.61 -8.26 -10.52
CA ALA A 64 -23.69 -9.29 -9.50
C ALA A 64 -24.25 -8.67 -8.21
N SER A 65 -25.26 -9.30 -7.61
CA SER A 65 -25.82 -8.84 -6.35
C SER A 65 -24.78 -8.97 -5.22
N ARG A 66 -24.99 -8.25 -4.13
CA ARG A 66 -24.10 -8.32 -2.98
C ARG A 66 -24.03 -9.73 -2.42
N GLU A 67 -25.18 -10.40 -2.35
CA GLU A 67 -25.30 -11.76 -1.85
C GLU A 67 -24.49 -12.77 -2.70
N VAL A 68 -24.52 -12.61 -4.02
CA VAL A 68 -23.71 -13.44 -4.93
C VAL A 68 -22.21 -13.17 -4.74
N LEU A 69 -21.82 -11.92 -4.61
CA LEU A 69 -20.42 -11.57 -4.37
C LEU A 69 -19.93 -12.10 -3.01
N ASP A 70 -20.76 -12.04 -1.98
CA ASP A 70 -20.47 -12.58 -0.65
C ASP A 70 -20.36 -14.11 -0.67
N ALA A 71 -21.22 -14.79 -1.42
CA ALA A 71 -21.16 -16.24 -1.61
C ALA A 71 -19.88 -16.66 -2.35
N VAL A 72 -19.51 -15.94 -3.43
CA VAL A 72 -18.25 -16.16 -4.16
C VAL A 72 -17.04 -15.87 -3.26
N ALA A 73 -17.07 -14.79 -2.48
CA ALA A 73 -16.02 -14.46 -1.54
C ALA A 73 -15.80 -15.55 -0.48
N SER A 74 -16.90 -16.11 0.04
CA SER A 74 -16.85 -17.21 1.01
C SER A 74 -16.31 -18.50 0.38
N ALA A 75 -16.74 -18.84 -0.83
CA ALA A 75 -16.26 -20.01 -1.59
C ALA A 75 -14.76 -19.89 -1.93
N LEU A 76 -14.29 -18.68 -2.22
CA LEU A 76 -12.87 -18.35 -2.46
C LEU A 76 -12.06 -18.18 -1.18
N ARG A 77 -12.67 -18.29 0.00
CA ARG A 77 -12.02 -18.06 1.31
C ARG A 77 -11.30 -16.71 1.38
N LEU A 78 -11.92 -15.68 0.82
CA LEU A 78 -11.35 -14.33 0.85
C LEU A 78 -11.39 -13.76 2.27
N ASP A 79 -10.30 -13.11 2.66
CA ASP A 79 -10.27 -12.30 3.88
C ASP A 79 -11.11 -11.02 3.74
N GLU A 80 -11.23 -10.23 4.81
CA GLU A 80 -12.06 -9.01 4.80
C GLU A 80 -11.59 -7.98 3.76
N SER A 81 -10.28 -7.81 3.60
CA SER A 81 -9.69 -6.88 2.63
C SER A 81 -9.94 -7.32 1.19
N GLU A 82 -9.78 -8.60 0.93
CA GLU A 82 -10.04 -9.22 -0.38
C GLU A 82 -11.54 -9.19 -0.74
N ARG A 83 -12.41 -9.42 0.25
CA ARG A 83 -13.87 -9.28 0.11
C ARG A 83 -14.26 -7.86 -0.25
N ALA A 84 -13.73 -6.88 0.48
CA ALA A 84 -13.97 -5.46 0.20
C ALA A 84 -13.47 -5.07 -1.20
N HIS A 85 -12.33 -5.63 -1.62
CA HIS A 85 -11.79 -5.43 -2.96
C HIS A 85 -12.68 -6.04 -4.05
N LEU A 86 -13.16 -7.28 -3.87
CA LEU A 86 -14.11 -7.93 -4.78
C LEU A 86 -15.34 -7.05 -4.99
N HIS A 87 -15.94 -6.54 -3.91
CA HIS A 87 -17.07 -5.62 -4.00
C HIS A 87 -16.72 -4.31 -4.72
N THR A 88 -15.50 -3.82 -4.56
CA THR A 88 -15.02 -2.61 -5.26
C THR A 88 -14.89 -2.85 -6.76
N LEU A 89 -14.29 -3.98 -7.15
CA LEU A 89 -14.11 -4.37 -8.56
C LEU A 89 -15.46 -4.66 -9.26
N ALA A 90 -16.44 -5.20 -8.53
CA ALA A 90 -17.76 -5.52 -9.09
C ALA A 90 -18.68 -4.31 -9.25
N ARG A 91 -18.38 -3.19 -8.58
CA ARG A 91 -19.12 -1.94 -8.78
C ARG A 91 -18.80 -1.37 -10.16
N ALA A 92 -19.82 -1.12 -10.97
CA ALA A 92 -19.64 -0.41 -12.23
C ALA A 92 -18.91 0.94 -11.97
N PRO A 93 -17.85 1.27 -12.73
CA PRO A 93 -17.17 2.53 -12.53
C PRO A 93 -18.18 3.66 -12.71
N ARG A 94 -18.25 4.57 -11.72
CA ARG A 94 -18.94 5.84 -11.93
C ARG A 94 -18.31 6.46 -13.15
N ARG A 95 -19.12 6.76 -14.18
CA ARG A 95 -18.67 7.47 -15.37
C ARG A 95 -17.85 8.70 -14.95
N SER A 96 -16.53 8.53 -14.92
CA SER A 96 -15.62 9.64 -14.74
C SER A 96 -15.73 10.51 -15.99
N ARG A 97 -16.14 11.75 -15.81
CA ARG A 97 -16.04 12.79 -16.82
C ARG A 97 -14.63 12.77 -17.40
N ALA A 98 -14.52 12.93 -18.73
CA ALA A 98 -13.33 12.96 -19.57
C ALA A 98 -11.98 13.08 -18.87
N ALA A 99 -11.04 12.25 -19.32
CA ALA A 99 -9.65 12.14 -18.85
C ALA A 99 -8.87 13.47 -18.98
N GLY A 100 -9.11 14.40 -18.05
CA GLY A 100 -8.16 15.46 -17.75
C GLY A 100 -7.02 14.86 -16.90
N ARG A 101 -5.82 15.44 -17.03
CA ARG A 101 -4.70 15.09 -16.15
C ARG A 101 -5.17 15.12 -14.69
N PRO A 102 -5.02 14.05 -13.91
CA PRO A 102 -5.45 14.04 -12.52
C PRO A 102 -4.85 15.23 -11.77
N PRO A 103 -5.62 15.92 -10.91
CA PRO A 103 -5.08 17.04 -10.15
C PRO A 103 -3.90 16.58 -9.30
N VAL A 104 -2.93 17.46 -9.14
CA VAL A 104 -1.78 17.24 -8.25
C VAL A 104 -2.31 17.06 -6.83
N GLU A 105 -2.00 15.93 -6.21
CA GLU A 105 -2.38 15.66 -4.83
C GLU A 105 -1.61 16.58 -3.89
N ARG A 106 -2.29 17.09 -2.88
CA ARG A 106 -1.76 17.99 -1.86
C ARG A 106 -2.17 17.51 -0.47
N VAL A 107 -1.34 17.85 0.50
CA VAL A 107 -1.68 17.64 1.91
C VAL A 107 -2.84 18.56 2.26
N THR A 108 -3.87 18.04 2.90
CA THR A 108 -4.98 18.87 3.40
C THR A 108 -4.53 19.61 4.68
N PRO A 109 -5.14 20.77 5.02
CA PRO A 109 -4.81 21.46 6.27
C PRO A 109 -4.98 20.59 7.52
N ALA A 110 -6.01 19.75 7.56
CA ALA A 110 -6.23 18.80 8.66
C ALA A 110 -5.11 17.76 8.76
N MET A 111 -4.66 17.20 7.62
CA MET A 111 -3.57 16.23 7.60
C MET A 111 -2.23 16.88 7.98
N SER A 112 -2.02 18.14 7.56
CA SER A 112 -0.82 18.90 7.96
C SER A 112 -0.80 19.17 9.46
N ALA A 113 -1.95 19.54 10.05
CA ALA A 113 -2.07 19.71 11.50
C ALA A 113 -1.82 18.41 12.27
N LEU A 114 -2.34 17.29 11.77
CA LEU A 114 -2.11 15.98 12.37
C LEU A 114 -0.63 15.57 12.29
N LEU A 115 0.02 15.79 11.14
CA LEU A 115 1.45 15.52 10.98
C LEU A 115 2.30 16.36 11.97
N ALA A 116 1.93 17.60 12.19
CA ALA A 116 2.57 18.47 13.18
C ALA A 116 2.32 18.01 14.62
N ALA A 117 1.12 17.52 14.93
CA ALA A 117 0.79 17.03 16.27
C ALA A 117 1.58 15.78 16.68
N VAL A 118 2.06 14.99 15.70
CA VAL A 118 2.91 13.81 15.93
C VAL A 118 4.40 14.10 15.69
N GLU A 119 4.86 15.30 16.00
CA GLU A 119 6.21 15.79 15.66
C GLU A 119 7.35 14.88 16.13
N GLY A 120 7.21 14.24 17.30
CA GLY A 120 8.20 13.32 17.88
C GLY A 120 8.15 11.88 17.36
N THR A 121 7.13 11.51 16.57
CA THR A 121 6.92 10.16 16.07
C THR A 121 7.13 10.14 14.56
N PRO A 122 7.93 9.21 14.00
CA PRO A 122 8.13 9.13 12.55
C PRO A 122 6.79 9.01 11.81
N ALA A 123 6.54 9.96 10.92
CA ALA A 123 5.30 10.00 10.17
C ALA A 123 5.50 10.54 8.75
N VAL A 124 4.75 9.99 7.79
CA VAL A 124 4.75 10.38 6.39
C VAL A 124 3.33 10.42 5.85
N VAL A 125 3.02 11.44 5.07
CA VAL A 125 1.75 11.56 4.34
C VAL A 125 1.95 11.08 2.92
N LEU A 126 1.20 10.07 2.54
CA LEU A 126 1.25 9.47 1.21
C LEU A 126 -0.01 9.82 0.41
N GLY A 127 0.17 10.16 -0.84
CA GLY A 127 -0.90 10.21 -1.82
C GLY A 127 -1.36 8.80 -2.23
N ARG A 128 -2.48 8.72 -2.94
CA ARG A 128 -3.06 7.43 -3.37
C ARG A 128 -2.12 6.58 -4.26
N ARG A 129 -1.18 7.21 -4.98
CA ARG A 129 -0.17 6.53 -5.80
C ARG A 129 1.14 6.27 -5.06
N SER A 130 1.12 6.38 -3.72
CA SER A 130 2.30 6.28 -2.86
C SER A 130 3.32 7.42 -3.03
N ASP A 131 2.95 8.55 -3.65
CA ASP A 131 3.77 9.75 -3.68
C ASP A 131 3.88 10.32 -2.27
N VAL A 132 5.08 10.67 -1.83
CA VAL A 132 5.30 11.33 -0.54
C VAL A 132 4.87 12.78 -0.67
N LEU A 133 3.78 13.15 0.01
CA LEU A 133 3.23 14.51 -0.01
C LEU A 133 3.84 15.38 1.07
N ALA A 134 4.18 14.79 2.21
CA ALA A 134 4.89 15.42 3.32
C ALA A 134 5.45 14.36 4.26
N TRP A 135 6.42 14.71 5.04
CA TRP A 135 6.91 13.96 6.21
C TRP A 135 7.29 14.90 7.34
N ASN A 136 7.25 14.41 8.57
CA ASN A 136 7.92 15.12 9.64
C ASN A 136 9.42 14.74 9.65
N ARG A 137 10.21 15.40 10.49
CA ARG A 137 11.67 15.17 10.54
C ARG A 137 12.05 13.73 10.89
N PRO A 138 11.48 13.13 11.97
CA PRO A 138 11.78 11.73 12.26
C PRO A 138 11.31 10.79 11.15
N GLY A 139 10.17 11.08 10.47
CA GLY A 139 9.68 10.29 9.35
C GLY A 139 10.62 10.34 8.15
N HIS A 140 11.10 11.52 7.75
CA HIS A 140 12.15 11.64 6.75
C HIS A 140 13.39 10.84 7.17
N GLY A 141 13.88 11.05 8.42
CA GLY A 141 15.05 10.35 8.93
C GLY A 141 14.89 8.83 8.88
N LEU A 142 13.74 8.30 9.29
CA LEU A 142 13.49 6.85 9.35
C LEU A 142 13.35 6.20 7.97
N PHE A 143 12.62 6.83 7.05
CA PHE A 143 12.23 6.17 5.78
C PHE A 143 13.10 6.57 4.59
N ALA A 144 13.69 7.77 4.61
CA ALA A 144 14.32 8.35 3.43
C ALA A 144 15.41 9.36 3.76
N GLY A 145 16.16 9.17 4.84
CA GLY A 145 17.21 10.09 5.30
C GLY A 145 18.35 10.35 4.31
N HIS A 146 18.46 9.55 3.26
CA HIS A 146 19.40 9.71 2.15
C HIS A 146 18.88 10.65 1.04
N LEU A 147 17.60 11.03 1.09
CA LEU A 147 16.99 11.94 0.12
C LEU A 147 16.95 13.38 0.65
N ASP A 148 16.77 14.33 -0.26
CA ASP A 148 16.52 15.71 0.10
C ASP A 148 15.17 15.82 0.85
N ARG A 149 15.21 16.42 2.03
CA ARG A 149 14.06 16.54 2.92
C ARG A 149 12.94 17.38 2.30
N ASP A 150 13.27 18.38 1.51
CA ASP A 150 12.31 19.32 0.94
C ASP A 150 11.78 18.82 -0.42
N SER A 151 12.21 17.64 -0.86
CA SER A 151 11.74 17.02 -2.13
C SER A 151 10.23 16.81 -2.25
N PRO A 152 9.41 16.62 -1.19
CA PRO A 152 7.96 16.53 -1.32
C PRO A 152 7.28 17.83 -1.78
N ASP A 153 7.90 18.97 -1.58
CA ASP A 153 7.35 20.29 -1.92
C ASP A 153 7.30 20.51 -3.44
N ASP A 154 8.22 19.88 -4.18
CA ASP A 154 8.23 19.91 -5.63
C ASP A 154 7.52 18.67 -6.22
N PRO A 155 6.34 18.80 -6.85
CA PRO A 155 5.63 17.68 -7.45
C PRO A 155 6.43 16.88 -8.48
N GLY A 156 7.45 17.50 -9.12
CA GLY A 156 8.32 16.86 -10.11
C GLY A 156 9.43 16.02 -9.49
N ARG A 157 9.78 16.29 -8.22
CA ARG A 157 10.87 15.63 -7.49
C ARG A 157 10.38 14.75 -6.32
N ARG A 158 9.08 14.68 -6.11
CA ARG A 158 8.49 13.90 -5.01
C ARG A 158 8.99 12.47 -4.99
N PRO A 159 9.50 12.00 -3.86
CA PRO A 159 9.74 10.59 -3.65
C PRO A 159 8.43 9.79 -3.78
N ASN A 160 8.53 8.58 -4.25
CA ASN A 160 7.40 7.65 -4.29
C ASN A 160 7.76 6.39 -3.53
N MET A 161 7.00 6.03 -2.49
CA MET A 161 7.32 4.91 -1.63
C MET A 161 7.37 3.57 -2.36
N ALA A 162 6.58 3.39 -3.42
CA ALA A 162 6.65 2.17 -4.21
C ALA A 162 7.96 2.10 -5.01
N ARG A 163 8.41 3.22 -5.59
CA ARG A 163 9.73 3.28 -6.25
C ARG A 163 10.86 3.05 -5.25
N LEU A 164 10.79 3.65 -4.07
CA LEU A 164 11.80 3.46 -3.03
C LEU A 164 11.88 1.98 -2.62
N VAL A 165 10.77 1.33 -2.36
CA VAL A 165 10.78 -0.08 -1.95
C VAL A 165 11.33 -1.01 -3.04
N PHE A 166 11.05 -0.75 -4.31
CA PHE A 166 11.41 -1.68 -5.39
C PHE A 166 12.67 -1.30 -6.17
N LEU A 167 13.05 -0.03 -6.20
CA LEU A 167 14.13 0.47 -7.07
C LEU A 167 15.27 1.15 -6.33
N ASP A 168 15.18 1.31 -5.00
CA ASP A 168 16.19 1.96 -4.18
C ASP A 168 16.86 0.96 -3.25
N ALA A 169 18.17 0.83 -3.36
CA ALA A 169 18.96 -0.13 -2.58
C ALA A 169 18.95 0.20 -1.08
N HIS A 170 19.02 1.50 -0.72
CA HIS A 170 18.98 1.93 0.68
C HIS A 170 17.67 1.51 1.36
N THR A 171 16.54 1.73 0.70
CA THR A 171 15.23 1.34 1.24
C THR A 171 15.09 -0.19 1.31
N ARG A 172 15.69 -0.92 0.37
CA ARG A 172 15.71 -2.38 0.39
C ARG A 172 16.47 -2.91 1.62
N ASP A 173 17.65 -2.36 1.91
CA ASP A 173 18.50 -2.76 3.02
C ASP A 173 17.91 -2.36 4.39
N LEU A 174 17.04 -1.34 4.40
CA LEU A 174 16.38 -0.85 5.60
C LEU A 174 15.44 -1.89 6.24
N TYR A 175 14.77 -2.75 5.44
CA TYR A 175 13.83 -3.75 5.92
C TYR A 175 14.46 -5.13 6.00
N THR A 176 14.51 -5.75 7.19
CA THR A 176 15.03 -7.11 7.39
C THR A 176 14.22 -8.14 6.59
N ASP A 177 12.87 -8.04 6.64
CA ASP A 177 11.96 -8.78 5.76
C ASP A 177 11.43 -7.84 4.66
N TRP A 178 12.32 -7.48 3.71
CA TRP A 178 11.93 -6.69 2.55
C TRP A 178 10.78 -7.32 1.74
N PRO A 179 10.71 -8.66 1.53
CA PRO A 179 9.59 -9.27 0.83
C PRO A 179 8.23 -8.99 1.48
N ALA A 180 8.13 -8.95 2.81
CA ALA A 180 6.89 -8.59 3.50
C ALA A 180 6.50 -7.14 3.21
N LYS A 181 7.45 -6.20 3.27
CA LYS A 181 7.23 -4.79 2.90
C LYS A 181 6.81 -4.64 1.45
N ALA A 182 7.47 -5.32 0.55
CA ALA A 182 7.18 -5.30 -0.89
C ALA A 182 5.74 -5.80 -1.17
N ARG A 183 5.32 -6.91 -0.56
CA ARG A 183 3.94 -7.42 -0.67
C ARG A 183 2.90 -6.42 -0.18
N ALA A 184 3.14 -5.75 0.95
CA ALA A 184 2.24 -4.73 1.48
C ALA A 184 2.09 -3.54 0.50
N VAL A 185 3.19 -3.09 -0.12
CA VAL A 185 3.15 -2.01 -1.12
C VAL A 185 2.39 -2.45 -2.37
N VAL A 186 2.62 -3.67 -2.87
CA VAL A 186 1.86 -4.22 -4.02
C VAL A 186 0.38 -4.31 -3.70
N GLY A 187 0.01 -4.79 -2.50
CA GLY A 187 -1.38 -4.87 -2.04
C GLY A 187 -2.07 -3.50 -2.07
N ASN A 188 -1.42 -2.47 -1.53
CA ASN A 188 -1.94 -1.10 -1.52
C ASN A 188 -2.09 -0.51 -2.94
N LEU A 189 -1.11 -0.73 -3.83
CA LEU A 189 -1.21 -0.30 -5.23
C LEU A 189 -2.35 -1.00 -5.96
N ARG A 190 -2.59 -2.27 -5.67
CA ARG A 190 -3.67 -3.06 -6.27
C ARG A 190 -5.04 -2.58 -5.82
N LEU A 191 -5.22 -2.33 -4.50
CA LEU A 191 -6.45 -1.74 -3.97
C LEU A 191 -6.73 -0.38 -4.62
N THR A 192 -5.68 0.43 -4.79
CA THR A 192 -5.79 1.73 -5.45
C THR A 192 -6.15 1.59 -6.93
N ALA A 193 -5.53 0.64 -7.66
CA ALA A 193 -5.85 0.38 -9.07
C ALA A 193 -7.31 -0.09 -9.26
N GLY A 194 -7.82 -0.93 -8.37
CA GLY A 194 -9.23 -1.34 -8.38
C GLY A 194 -10.19 -0.19 -8.10
N ARG A 195 -9.79 0.76 -7.24
CA ARG A 195 -10.61 1.94 -6.91
C ARG A 195 -10.54 3.04 -7.97
N PHE A 196 -9.39 3.20 -8.63
CA PHE A 196 -9.11 4.22 -9.64
C PHE A 196 -8.59 3.61 -10.95
N PRO A 197 -9.41 2.79 -11.65
CA PRO A 197 -8.96 2.02 -12.82
C PRO A 197 -8.52 2.91 -14.00
N ASN A 198 -9.00 4.15 -14.05
CA ASN A 198 -8.73 5.12 -15.11
C ASN A 198 -7.67 6.17 -14.71
N ASP A 199 -6.86 5.92 -13.68
CA ASP A 199 -5.75 6.82 -13.33
C ASP A 199 -4.50 6.51 -14.19
N PRO A 200 -4.18 7.35 -15.20
CA PRO A 200 -3.08 7.08 -16.12
C PRO A 200 -1.71 7.16 -15.44
N LEU A 201 -1.58 7.97 -14.37
CA LEU A 201 -0.33 8.09 -13.63
C LEU A 201 -0.08 6.85 -12.76
N LEU A 202 -1.14 6.26 -12.20
CA LEU A 202 -1.04 4.99 -11.49
C LEU A 202 -0.70 3.85 -12.47
N ALA A 203 -1.34 3.80 -13.63
CA ALA A 203 -1.02 2.82 -14.66
C ALA A 203 0.44 2.95 -15.14
N GLY A 204 0.92 4.19 -15.30
CA GLY A 204 2.32 4.47 -15.63
C GLY A 204 3.29 4.00 -14.57
N LEU A 205 2.99 4.23 -13.28
CA LEU A 205 3.80 3.75 -12.15
C LEU A 205 3.87 2.21 -12.12
N ILE A 206 2.73 1.55 -12.26
CA ILE A 206 2.67 0.07 -12.29
C ILE A 206 3.48 -0.47 -13.47
N GLY A 207 3.33 0.12 -14.66
CA GLY A 207 4.11 -0.25 -15.85
C GLY A 207 5.61 -0.07 -15.65
N GLU A 208 6.04 1.05 -15.08
CA GLU A 208 7.45 1.32 -14.76
C GLU A 208 8.01 0.27 -13.80
N LEU A 209 7.31 0.01 -12.68
CA LEU A 209 7.75 -0.97 -11.68
C LEU A 209 7.80 -2.39 -12.26
N THR A 210 6.83 -2.76 -13.10
CA THR A 210 6.80 -4.07 -13.78
C THR A 210 8.00 -4.24 -14.71
N MET A 211 8.42 -3.18 -15.41
CA MET A 211 9.57 -3.24 -16.32
C MET A 211 10.92 -3.21 -15.59
N ARG A 212 10.99 -2.54 -14.42
CA ARG A 212 12.27 -2.29 -13.72
C ARG A 212 12.54 -3.21 -12.54
N SER A 213 11.54 -3.96 -12.05
CA SER A 213 11.69 -4.92 -10.95
C SER A 213 11.00 -6.23 -11.26
N THR A 214 11.79 -7.28 -11.40
CA THR A 214 11.29 -8.66 -11.57
C THR A 214 10.46 -9.11 -10.38
N GLU A 215 10.86 -8.71 -9.18
CA GLU A 215 10.12 -9.02 -7.95
C GLU A 215 8.76 -8.35 -7.94
N PHE A 216 8.68 -7.07 -8.36
CA PHE A 216 7.38 -6.39 -8.50
C PHE A 216 6.52 -7.10 -9.55
N ALA A 217 7.05 -7.41 -10.72
CA ALA A 217 6.32 -8.09 -11.79
C ALA A 217 5.74 -9.43 -11.30
N THR A 218 6.55 -10.23 -10.60
CA THR A 218 6.12 -11.51 -10.02
C THR A 218 5.03 -11.33 -8.97
N MET A 219 5.22 -10.42 -8.01
CA MET A 219 4.23 -10.14 -6.96
C MET A 219 2.94 -9.54 -7.55
N TRP A 220 3.06 -8.71 -8.58
CA TRP A 220 1.91 -8.14 -9.27
C TRP A 220 1.11 -9.19 -10.04
N ALA A 221 1.75 -10.20 -10.63
CA ALA A 221 1.08 -11.31 -11.30
C ALA A 221 0.37 -12.28 -10.34
N ASP A 222 0.82 -12.39 -9.07
CA ASP A 222 0.26 -13.33 -8.08
C ASP A 222 -1.14 -12.94 -7.55
N HIS A 223 -1.62 -11.74 -7.84
CA HIS A 223 -2.96 -11.24 -7.47
C HIS A 223 -3.35 -11.38 -5.97
N ARG A 224 -2.40 -11.58 -5.08
CA ARG A 224 -2.66 -11.53 -3.63
C ARG A 224 -2.85 -10.10 -3.16
N ILE A 225 -3.86 -9.87 -2.35
CA ILE A 225 -4.09 -8.60 -1.69
C ILE A 225 -3.74 -8.79 -0.22
N LEU A 226 -2.68 -8.15 0.20
CA LEU A 226 -2.32 -7.99 1.60
C LEU A 226 -2.42 -6.50 1.90
N ALA A 227 -3.64 -6.03 2.17
CA ALA A 227 -3.80 -4.70 2.74
C ALA A 227 -3.57 -4.82 4.25
N CYS A 228 -2.48 -4.24 4.72
CA CYS A 228 -2.21 -4.14 6.15
C CYS A 228 -2.27 -2.68 6.54
N ASP A 229 -3.33 -2.30 7.26
CA ASP A 229 -3.40 -0.99 7.91
C ASP A 229 -2.41 -0.92 9.08
N VAL A 230 -2.05 -2.07 9.65
CA VAL A 230 -1.05 -2.23 10.72
C VAL A 230 -0.09 -3.35 10.35
N ALA A 231 1.21 -3.09 10.40
CA ALA A 231 2.23 -4.09 10.13
C ALA A 231 3.48 -3.85 10.98
N ASP A 232 4.05 -4.93 11.51
CA ASP A 232 5.30 -4.89 12.25
C ASP A 232 6.48 -5.14 11.30
N TYR A 233 7.52 -4.32 11.45
CA TYR A 233 8.74 -4.44 10.67
C TYR A 233 9.96 -4.39 11.58
N GLU A 234 10.90 -5.26 11.33
CA GLU A 234 12.27 -5.13 11.80
C GLU A 234 13.08 -4.36 10.76
N MET A 235 13.70 -3.26 11.20
CA MET A 235 14.44 -2.35 10.32
C MET A 235 15.90 -2.26 10.76
N ARG A 236 16.81 -2.14 9.80
CA ARG A 236 18.25 -1.88 9.99
C ARG A 236 18.56 -0.45 9.58
N HIS A 237 18.47 0.46 10.54
CA HIS A 237 18.66 1.86 10.25
C HIS A 237 20.13 2.27 10.41
N PRO A 238 20.75 3.00 9.43
CA PRO A 238 22.17 3.29 9.43
C PRO A 238 22.65 4.12 10.64
N LEU A 239 21.78 4.96 11.22
CA LEU A 239 22.16 5.84 12.33
C LEU A 239 21.85 5.24 13.71
N VAL A 240 20.79 4.45 13.85
CA VAL A 240 20.28 3.97 15.15
C VAL A 240 20.28 2.45 15.27
N GLY A 241 20.80 1.73 14.26
CA GLY A 241 20.90 0.27 14.29
C GLY A 241 19.56 -0.45 14.06
N THR A 242 19.44 -1.64 14.61
CA THR A 242 18.24 -2.48 14.46
C THR A 242 17.12 -1.98 15.38
N LEU A 243 15.91 -1.86 14.82
CA LEU A 243 14.70 -1.46 15.56
C LEU A 243 13.48 -2.21 15.04
N ALA A 244 12.59 -2.59 15.96
CA ALA A 244 11.28 -3.13 15.65
C ALA A 244 10.25 -2.00 15.73
N VAL A 245 9.48 -1.81 14.63
CA VAL A 245 8.46 -0.76 14.55
C VAL A 245 7.15 -1.34 14.08
N THR A 246 6.06 -0.84 14.63
CA THR A 246 4.70 -1.02 14.11
C THR A 246 4.37 0.17 13.23
N GLN A 247 4.16 -0.07 11.93
CA GLN A 247 3.67 0.93 10.99
C GLN A 247 2.15 0.86 10.92
N GLN A 248 1.49 1.98 11.15
CA GLN A 248 0.04 2.11 11.05
C GLN A 248 -0.30 3.09 9.93
N THR A 249 -1.23 2.70 9.06
CA THR A 249 -1.74 3.53 7.96
C THR A 249 -3.14 4.03 8.30
N LEU A 250 -3.25 5.33 8.53
CA LEU A 250 -4.52 6.00 8.83
C LEU A 250 -5.07 6.62 7.55
N GLN A 251 -6.21 6.14 7.10
CA GLN A 251 -6.92 6.64 5.91
C GLN A 251 -8.24 7.30 6.29
N SER A 252 -8.67 8.27 5.47
CA SER A 252 -10.04 8.76 5.58
C SER A 252 -11.03 7.61 5.31
N PRO A 253 -12.16 7.50 6.04
CA PRO A 253 -13.16 6.47 5.81
C PRO A 253 -13.69 6.42 4.38
N GLN A 254 -13.64 7.54 3.65
CA GLN A 254 -14.01 7.61 2.23
C GLN A 254 -12.91 7.09 1.30
N GLY A 255 -11.70 6.84 1.81
CA GLY A 255 -10.58 6.22 1.10
C GLY A 255 -10.10 6.92 -0.17
N SER A 256 -10.47 8.17 -0.38
CA SER A 256 -10.19 8.94 -1.61
C SER A 256 -9.09 9.99 -1.44
N GLY A 257 -8.61 10.20 -0.22
CA GLY A 257 -7.59 11.21 0.11
C GLY A 257 -6.22 10.62 0.46
N PRO A 258 -5.29 11.49 0.84
CA PRO A 258 -3.99 11.08 1.38
C PRO A 258 -4.14 10.22 2.64
N SER A 259 -3.18 9.34 2.87
CA SER A 259 -3.04 8.55 4.09
C SER A 259 -1.87 9.05 4.94
N LEU A 260 -1.98 8.90 6.26
CA LEU A 260 -0.88 9.13 7.19
C LEU A 260 -0.32 7.78 7.62
N VAL A 261 0.95 7.54 7.37
CA VAL A 261 1.68 6.37 7.89
C VAL A 261 2.50 6.83 9.09
N VAL A 262 2.31 6.18 10.23
CA VAL A 262 3.01 6.45 11.48
C VAL A 262 3.80 5.21 11.88
N ALA A 263 5.03 5.38 12.34
CA ALA A 263 5.85 4.28 12.86
C ALA A 263 6.05 4.47 14.36
N THR A 264 5.61 3.47 15.13
CA THR A 264 5.73 3.44 16.59
C THR A 264 6.56 2.24 17.04
N ALA A 265 7.05 2.25 18.25
CA ALA A 265 7.70 1.11 18.89
C ALA A 265 7.05 0.84 20.26
N ALA A 266 7.19 -0.38 20.78
CA ALA A 266 6.67 -0.73 22.09
C ALA A 266 7.23 0.20 23.17
N PRO A 267 6.40 0.77 24.04
CA PRO A 267 6.85 1.68 25.09
C PRO A 267 7.95 1.05 25.96
N GLY A 268 8.99 1.83 26.28
CA GLY A 268 10.13 1.37 27.09
C GLY A 268 11.09 0.40 26.40
N SER A 269 10.86 0.07 25.12
CA SER A 269 11.75 -0.82 24.37
C SER A 269 13.02 -0.09 23.90
N PRO A 270 14.10 -0.84 23.58
CA PRO A 270 15.27 -0.26 22.91
C PRO A 270 14.92 0.44 21.59
N SER A 271 13.93 -0.07 20.85
CA SER A 271 13.44 0.55 19.61
C SER A 271 12.76 1.90 19.84
N ALA A 272 12.00 2.07 20.95
CA ALA A 272 11.42 3.36 21.30
C ALA A 272 12.52 4.40 21.63
N THR A 273 13.58 3.97 22.34
CA THR A 273 14.75 4.80 22.60
C THR A 273 15.47 5.19 21.31
N ALA A 274 15.63 4.25 20.38
CA ALA A 274 16.25 4.50 19.07
C ALA A 274 15.44 5.50 18.23
N LEU A 275 14.10 5.39 18.20
CA LEU A 275 13.23 6.36 17.54
C LEU A 275 13.33 7.76 18.17
N THR A 276 13.41 7.84 19.49
CA THR A 276 13.61 9.12 20.21
C THR A 276 14.95 9.75 19.83
N LEU A 277 16.02 8.95 19.79
CA LEU A 277 17.34 9.41 19.38
C LEU A 277 17.33 9.92 17.93
N LEU A 278 16.65 9.20 17.02
CA LEU A 278 16.49 9.62 15.63
C LEU A 278 15.77 10.97 15.52
N ALA A 279 14.71 11.17 16.30
CA ALA A 279 13.98 12.45 16.34
C ALA A 279 14.87 13.61 16.80
N HIS A 280 15.75 13.37 17.77
CA HIS A 280 16.70 14.38 18.25
C HIS A 280 17.83 14.67 17.26
N THR A 281 18.38 13.66 16.60
CA THR A 281 19.47 13.84 15.60
C THR A 281 18.99 14.56 14.35
N THR A 282 17.72 14.44 14.02
CA THR A 282 17.10 15.15 12.89
C THR A 282 16.55 16.53 13.27
N ALA A 283 16.53 16.90 14.57
CA ALA A 283 16.11 18.24 15.03
C ALA A 283 17.05 19.34 14.51
N PRO A 284 16.55 20.56 14.20
CA PRO A 284 17.42 21.67 13.82
C PRO A 284 18.32 21.98 15.02
N ARG A 285 19.63 22.08 14.78
CA ARG A 285 20.52 22.67 15.78
C ARG A 285 20.01 24.08 16.06
N LYS A 286 19.56 24.35 17.28
CA LYS A 286 19.31 25.73 17.72
C LYS A 286 20.64 26.47 17.55
N SER A 287 20.72 27.42 16.61
CA SER A 287 21.84 28.30 16.48
C SER A 287 21.95 29.06 17.81
N THR A 288 22.98 28.76 18.58
CA THR A 288 23.35 29.55 19.74
C THR A 288 23.84 30.89 19.19
N GLN A 289 22.94 31.87 19.12
CA GLN A 289 23.33 33.24 18.81
C GLN A 289 24.32 33.68 19.89
N PRO A 290 25.55 34.14 19.53
CA PRO A 290 26.46 34.73 20.51
C PRO A 290 25.77 35.96 21.08
N ARG A 291 25.65 36.03 22.41
CA ARG A 291 25.19 37.24 23.14
C ARG A 291 26.06 38.43 22.65
N PRO A 292 25.43 39.53 22.19
CA PRO A 292 26.19 40.75 21.92
C PRO A 292 26.90 41.19 23.19
N GLY A 293 28.22 41.30 23.09
CA GLY A 293 29.12 41.66 24.18
C GLY A 293 28.70 42.98 24.81
N ALA A 294 28.72 43.00 26.15
CA ALA A 294 28.58 44.20 26.95
C ALA A 294 29.64 45.22 26.53
N ALA A 295 29.21 46.33 25.95
CA ALA A 295 30.05 47.46 25.70
C ALA A 295 30.49 48.02 27.05
N THR A 296 31.76 47.84 27.39
CA THR A 296 32.44 48.51 28.49
C THR A 296 32.49 49.99 28.17
N ARG A 297 31.70 50.78 28.88
CA ARG A 297 31.94 52.25 28.94
C ARG A 297 33.12 52.49 29.84
N THR A 298 34.21 52.98 29.26
CA THR A 298 35.30 53.63 29.99
C THR A 298 35.13 55.12 29.89
N SER A 299 35.16 55.77 31.05
CA SER A 299 35.10 57.22 31.26
C SER A 299 36.29 57.95 30.64
#